data_c977e128ed619bb69fb8bd8ae927ee8b
#
_entry.id   c977e128ed619bb69fb8bd8ae927ee8b
#
_cell.length_a   1.000
_cell.length_b   1.000
_cell.length_c   1.000
_cell.angle_alpha   90.00
_cell.angle_beta   90.00
_cell.angle_gamma   90.00
#
_symmetry.space_group_name_H-M   'P 1'
#
loop_
_entity.id
_entity.type
_entity.pdbx_description
1 polymer ?
#
loop_
_entity_poly.entity_id
_entity_poly.type
_entity_poly.pdbx_seq_one_letter_code
_entity_poly.pdbx_strand_id
1 'polypeptide(L)'
;MRVATTTTRTTACRASVARSDGLRASDARRVGAKKMRTTTTPMALRNFDYPEALLFDCDGVLCETERDGHRVTFNATFKEFGIDHEWDVETYGELLKIGGGKERMTHFFDSVPETEPWKSVTDPEERKALVKKLHLRKTEMFLELVNAGALPLRPGVKRMVSEALEAGAKVAVCSTSNEKAVQGIVNTMLPEFADRMPVFAGDVVAKKKPSPDIYNLAAETLKVNPARCVVVEDTHIGCTAAKAAGMRCCVTKSIYSEGEDFSRADAVFDCLGDEGDERVKFHDLTTPGAFW
;
A
#
# COMPACT_ATOMS: atom_id res chain seq x y z
N MET A 1 28.03 9.68 31.59
CA MET A 1 27.02 9.89 30.53
C MET A 1 27.48 9.09 29.31
N ARG A 2 26.92 7.91 29.10
CA ARG A 2 27.20 7.08 27.92
C ARG A 2 25.99 7.18 26.97
N VAL A 3 26.24 7.69 25.79
CA VAL A 3 25.24 7.78 24.72
C VAL A 3 25.10 6.38 24.12
N ALA A 4 23.90 5.80 24.18
CA ALA A 4 23.59 4.54 23.53
C ALA A 4 23.20 4.84 22.07
N THR A 5 24.03 4.39 21.15
CA THR A 5 23.74 4.38 19.69
C THR A 5 22.79 3.22 19.41
N THR A 6 21.55 3.55 19.11
CA THR A 6 20.56 2.56 18.66
C THR A 6 20.79 2.28 17.17
N THR A 7 21.33 1.09 16.89
CA THR A 7 21.50 0.59 15.51
C THR A 7 20.16 0.10 15.01
N THR A 8 19.57 0.83 14.07
CA THR A 8 18.37 0.42 13.34
C THR A 8 18.73 -0.79 12.46
N ARG A 9 18.20 -1.96 12.80
CA ARG A 9 18.28 -3.14 11.92
C ARG A 9 17.35 -2.92 10.71
N THR A 10 17.95 -2.73 9.57
CA THR A 10 17.25 -2.78 8.26
C THR A 10 16.80 -4.23 8.03
N THR A 11 15.51 -4.48 8.04
CA THR A 11 14.95 -5.80 7.74
C THR A 11 15.03 -5.99 6.22
N ALA A 12 15.88 -6.92 5.78
CA ALA A 12 15.99 -7.27 4.37
C ALA A 12 14.71 -7.98 3.92
N CYS A 13 14.12 -7.52 2.82
CA CYS A 13 12.99 -8.18 2.17
C CYS A 13 13.38 -9.56 1.65
N ARG A 14 12.62 -10.60 2.03
CA ARG A 14 12.75 -11.93 1.46
C ARG A 14 11.60 -12.21 0.49
N ALA A 15 11.93 -12.59 -0.75
CA ALA A 15 10.99 -13.11 -1.71
C ALA A 15 10.82 -14.63 -1.49
N SER A 16 9.59 -15.09 -1.29
CA SER A 16 9.26 -16.51 -1.28
C SER A 16 8.73 -16.90 -2.66
N VAL A 17 9.55 -17.58 -3.46
CA VAL A 17 9.15 -18.12 -4.77
C VAL A 17 8.73 -19.56 -4.58
N ALA A 18 7.49 -19.89 -4.88
CA ALA A 18 7.02 -21.26 -5.00
C ALA A 18 7.62 -21.88 -6.27
N ARG A 19 8.47 -22.90 -6.14
CA ARG A 19 9.00 -23.66 -7.27
C ARG A 19 8.09 -24.85 -7.58
N SER A 20 7.64 -24.93 -8.84
CA SER A 20 7.14 -26.16 -9.41
C SER A 20 8.25 -26.85 -10.18
N ASP A 21 8.58 -28.07 -9.79
CA ASP A 21 9.54 -28.96 -10.48
C ASP A 21 8.98 -29.47 -11.80
N GLY A 22 9.84 -29.54 -12.81
CA GLY A 22 9.55 -30.42 -13.92
C GLY A 22 10.33 -30.25 -15.23
N LEU A 23 11.29 -31.14 -15.46
CA LEU A 23 11.74 -31.74 -16.73
C LEU A 23 12.90 -31.13 -17.51
N ARG A 24 13.94 -32.00 -17.57
CA ARG A 24 15.13 -31.93 -18.41
C ARG A 24 14.81 -32.21 -19.88
N ALA A 25 15.51 -31.57 -20.80
CA ALA A 25 15.84 -32.14 -22.10
C ALA A 25 17.20 -31.64 -22.60
N SER A 26 17.92 -32.56 -23.19
CA SER A 26 19.31 -32.63 -23.59
C SER A 26 19.59 -32.01 -24.98
N ASP A 27 20.86 -31.61 -25.17
CA ASP A 27 21.70 -31.62 -26.39
C ASP A 27 21.16 -31.10 -27.75
N ALA A 28 21.86 -30.05 -28.27
CA ALA A 28 22.31 -30.05 -29.67
C ALA A 28 23.29 -28.94 -30.06
N ARG A 29 24.52 -29.33 -30.35
CA ARG A 29 25.45 -28.92 -31.44
C ARG A 29 25.60 -27.46 -31.88
N ARG A 30 26.84 -27.03 -31.72
CA ARG A 30 27.51 -25.86 -32.41
C ARG A 30 27.40 -25.97 -33.92
N VAL A 31 27.01 -24.89 -34.59
CA VAL A 31 27.41 -24.53 -35.95
C VAL A 31 27.70 -23.04 -35.98
N GLY A 32 28.84 -22.69 -36.59
CA GLY A 32 29.39 -21.36 -36.66
C GLY A 32 28.53 -20.41 -37.50
N ALA A 33 28.45 -19.15 -37.09
CA ALA A 33 27.82 -18.09 -37.85
C ALA A 33 28.72 -16.86 -37.99
N LYS A 34 28.88 -16.49 -39.22
CA LYS A 34 29.56 -15.34 -39.83
C LYS A 34 29.00 -14.03 -39.24
N LYS A 35 29.89 -13.14 -38.77
CA LYS A 35 29.57 -11.77 -38.34
C LYS A 35 29.05 -10.95 -39.52
N MET A 36 27.77 -10.69 -39.54
CA MET A 36 27.18 -9.60 -40.30
C MET A 36 26.86 -8.45 -39.31
N ARG A 37 27.60 -7.34 -39.44
CA ARG A 37 27.28 -6.08 -38.75
C ARG A 37 26.03 -5.50 -39.41
N THR A 38 24.89 -5.79 -38.85
CA THR A 38 23.69 -4.98 -39.10
C THR A 38 23.61 -3.94 -37.99
N THR A 39 23.72 -2.67 -38.38
CA THR A 39 23.31 -1.53 -37.54
C THR A 39 21.78 -1.61 -37.39
N THR A 40 21.34 -2.37 -36.43
CA THR A 40 19.93 -2.35 -35.99
C THR A 40 19.78 -1.11 -35.14
N THR A 41 19.10 -0.09 -35.65
CA THR A 41 18.38 0.91 -34.90
C THR A 41 17.63 0.16 -33.77
N PRO A 42 17.67 0.62 -32.49
CA PRO A 42 16.91 -0.01 -31.46
C PRO A 42 15.46 -0.07 -31.96
N MET A 43 14.98 -1.27 -32.22
CA MET A 43 13.59 -1.52 -32.52
C MET A 43 12.83 -0.98 -31.31
N ALA A 44 12.07 0.10 -31.52
CA ALA A 44 11.16 0.61 -30.50
C ALA A 44 10.41 -0.59 -29.93
N LEU A 45 10.68 -0.92 -28.67
CA LEU A 45 9.99 -1.96 -27.93
C LEU A 45 8.51 -1.74 -28.18
N ARG A 46 7.88 -2.70 -28.84
CA ARG A 46 6.47 -2.58 -29.20
C ARG A 46 5.72 -2.43 -27.89
N ASN A 47 4.83 -1.42 -27.81
CA ASN A 47 3.99 -1.07 -26.65
C ASN A 47 3.07 -2.20 -26.12
N PHE A 48 3.38 -3.45 -26.46
CA PHE A 48 2.57 -4.62 -26.08
C PHE A 48 3.03 -5.31 -24.79
N ASP A 49 4.26 -5.05 -24.34
CA ASP A 49 4.88 -5.81 -23.25
C ASP A 49 4.74 -5.14 -21.89
N TYR A 50 4.47 -3.81 -21.83
CA TYR A 50 4.33 -3.07 -20.59
C TYR A 50 2.85 -2.87 -20.19
N PRO A 51 2.53 -2.82 -18.88
CA PRO A 51 1.23 -2.36 -18.43
C PRO A 51 0.91 -0.97 -18.97
N GLU A 52 -0.35 -0.72 -19.31
CA GLU A 52 -0.81 0.64 -19.66
C GLU A 52 -0.90 1.53 -18.42
N ALA A 53 -1.17 0.93 -17.27
CA ALA A 53 -1.20 1.64 -16.00
C ALA A 53 -0.75 0.77 -14.83
N LEU A 54 -0.17 1.45 -13.83
CA LEU A 54 0.13 0.95 -12.51
C LEU A 54 -0.73 1.72 -11.50
N LEU A 55 -1.61 1.01 -10.80
CA LEU A 55 -2.56 1.58 -9.86
C LEU A 55 -2.17 1.15 -8.44
N PHE A 56 -1.89 2.10 -7.56
CA PHE A 56 -1.51 1.82 -6.19
C PHE A 56 -2.70 1.98 -5.26
N ASP A 57 -2.88 1.07 -4.31
CA ASP A 57 -3.55 1.45 -3.07
C ASP A 57 -2.67 2.43 -2.28
N CYS A 58 -3.23 3.05 -1.24
CA CYS A 58 -2.50 4.01 -0.41
C CYS A 58 -2.02 3.38 0.89
N ASP A 59 -2.99 2.91 1.70
CA ASP A 59 -2.76 2.45 3.05
C ASP A 59 -2.13 1.05 3.04
N GLY A 60 -0.97 0.88 3.66
CA GLY A 60 -0.23 -0.38 3.59
C GLY A 60 0.52 -0.61 2.27
N VAL A 61 0.35 0.25 1.25
CA VAL A 61 1.04 0.16 -0.05
C VAL A 61 2.01 1.32 -0.25
N LEU A 62 1.55 2.57 -0.25
CA LEU A 62 2.44 3.73 -0.33
C LEU A 62 3.18 3.93 0.99
N CYS A 63 2.45 3.90 2.10
CA CYS A 63 2.94 4.08 3.46
C CYS A 63 2.26 3.07 4.40
N GLU A 64 2.92 2.71 5.51
CA GLU A 64 2.32 1.95 6.60
C GLU A 64 1.44 2.88 7.47
N THR A 65 0.37 3.44 6.88
CA THR A 65 -0.46 4.47 7.49
C THR A 65 -1.13 4.00 8.79
N GLU A 66 -1.49 2.72 8.89
CA GLU A 66 -2.08 2.18 10.12
C GLU A 66 -1.05 2.12 11.25
N ARG A 67 0.17 1.62 10.99
CA ARG A 67 1.22 1.52 12.01
C ARG A 67 1.83 2.88 12.36
N ASP A 68 2.27 3.63 11.34
CA ASP A 68 3.13 4.81 11.52
C ASP A 68 2.33 6.12 11.55
N GLY A 69 1.06 6.07 11.16
CA GLY A 69 0.16 7.21 11.14
C GLY A 69 -0.97 7.10 12.14
N HIS A 70 -1.93 6.23 11.87
CA HIS A 70 -3.17 6.15 12.66
C HIS A 70 -2.91 5.74 14.10
N ARG A 71 -2.17 4.66 14.35
CA ARG A 71 -1.80 4.20 15.70
C ARG A 71 -1.07 5.29 16.48
N VAL A 72 -0.07 5.90 15.86
CA VAL A 72 0.75 6.94 16.50
C VAL A 72 -0.10 8.15 16.89
N THR A 73 -1.06 8.55 16.06
CA THR A 73 -1.94 9.69 16.35
C THR A 73 -3.04 9.36 17.34
N PHE A 74 -3.51 8.11 17.46
CA PHE A 74 -4.33 7.68 18.59
C PHE A 74 -3.56 7.84 19.90
N ASN A 75 -2.35 7.32 19.97
CA ASN A 75 -1.50 7.42 21.17
C ASN A 75 -1.16 8.87 21.54
N ALA A 76 -0.85 9.70 20.53
CA ALA A 76 -0.63 11.13 20.75
C ALA A 76 -1.87 11.83 21.30
N THR A 77 -3.07 11.47 20.81
CA THR A 77 -4.34 11.98 21.31
C THR A 77 -4.59 11.54 22.75
N PHE A 78 -4.37 10.28 23.07
CA PHE A 78 -4.51 9.77 24.44
C PHE A 78 -3.60 10.53 25.39
N LYS A 79 -2.36 10.72 25.04
CA LYS A 79 -1.41 11.49 25.82
C LYS A 79 -1.85 12.95 26.01
N GLU A 80 -2.32 13.63 24.96
CA GLU A 80 -2.81 15.02 25.05
C GLU A 80 -4.01 15.14 25.99
N PHE A 81 -4.88 14.13 26.03
CA PHE A 81 -6.06 14.11 26.89
C PHE A 81 -5.82 13.47 28.27
N GLY A 82 -4.56 13.15 28.62
CA GLY A 82 -4.21 12.56 29.92
C GLY A 82 -4.74 11.14 30.13
N ILE A 83 -4.99 10.40 29.04
CA ILE A 83 -5.40 9.00 29.08
C ILE A 83 -4.14 8.16 29.19
N ASP A 84 -4.02 7.39 30.29
CA ASP A 84 -2.83 6.55 30.58
C ASP A 84 -2.91 5.20 29.86
N HIS A 85 -2.99 5.27 28.53
CA HIS A 85 -2.93 4.09 27.66
C HIS A 85 -2.14 4.39 26.40
N GLU A 86 -1.45 3.36 25.92
CA GLU A 86 -0.75 3.36 24.64
C GLU A 86 -1.08 2.04 23.90
N TRP A 87 -1.47 2.15 22.63
CA TRP A 87 -1.63 1.00 21.76
C TRP A 87 -0.29 0.67 21.11
N ASP A 88 0.29 -0.46 21.46
CA ASP A 88 1.42 -1.02 20.72
C ASP A 88 0.97 -1.57 19.35
N VAL A 89 1.91 -2.11 18.59
CA VAL A 89 1.63 -2.60 17.22
C VAL A 89 0.69 -3.80 17.25
N GLU A 90 0.86 -4.70 18.22
CA GLU A 90 0.05 -5.93 18.36
C GLU A 90 -1.38 -5.60 18.79
N THR A 91 -1.53 -4.82 19.87
CA THR A 91 -2.83 -4.35 20.35
C THR A 91 -3.60 -3.61 19.26
N TYR A 92 -2.92 -2.74 18.52
CA TYR A 92 -3.55 -2.01 17.44
C TYR A 92 -3.99 -2.94 16.30
N GLY A 93 -3.20 -3.96 15.98
CA GLY A 93 -3.54 -4.99 15.00
C GLY A 93 -4.83 -5.73 15.35
N GLU A 94 -5.00 -6.12 16.62
CA GLU A 94 -6.26 -6.72 17.08
C GLU A 94 -7.44 -5.76 16.97
N LEU A 95 -7.22 -4.50 17.33
CA LEU A 95 -8.24 -3.44 17.25
C LEU A 95 -8.61 -3.09 15.80
N LEU A 96 -7.77 -3.36 14.80
CA LEU A 96 -8.09 -3.17 13.38
C LEU A 96 -9.23 -4.07 12.90
N LYS A 97 -9.51 -5.18 13.58
CA LYS A 97 -10.67 -6.05 13.31
C LYS A 97 -12.00 -5.33 13.54
N ILE A 98 -11.96 -4.19 14.25
CA ILE A 98 -13.11 -3.33 14.51
C ILE A 98 -13.09 -2.19 13.49
N GLY A 99 -14.08 -2.19 12.59
CA GLY A 99 -14.23 -1.15 11.58
C GLY A 99 -14.59 0.20 12.19
N GLY A 100 -13.83 1.25 11.81
CA GLY A 100 -14.07 2.61 12.28
C GLY A 100 -13.31 3.02 13.54
N GLY A 101 -12.70 4.21 13.50
CA GLY A 101 -11.84 4.68 14.61
C GLY A 101 -12.60 5.02 15.88
N LYS A 102 -13.87 5.46 15.79
CA LYS A 102 -14.71 5.72 16.95
C LYS A 102 -15.17 4.43 17.63
N GLU A 103 -15.59 3.48 16.82
CA GLU A 103 -16.03 2.15 17.26
C GLU A 103 -14.86 1.39 17.92
N ARG A 104 -13.66 1.51 17.36
CA ARG A 104 -12.42 0.96 17.93
C ARG A 104 -12.07 1.55 19.29
N MET A 105 -12.15 2.89 19.44
CA MET A 105 -11.93 3.55 20.74
C MET A 105 -12.99 3.15 21.76
N THR A 106 -14.28 3.12 21.38
CA THR A 106 -15.36 2.71 22.27
C THR A 106 -15.14 1.28 22.77
N HIS A 107 -14.87 0.35 21.86
CA HIS A 107 -14.60 -1.05 22.23
C HIS A 107 -13.40 -1.16 23.19
N PHE A 108 -12.31 -0.45 22.89
CA PHE A 108 -11.13 -0.47 23.76
C PHE A 108 -11.45 0.07 25.15
N PHE A 109 -12.07 1.25 25.27
CA PHE A 109 -12.40 1.83 26.58
C PHE A 109 -13.41 0.99 27.36
N ASP A 110 -14.36 0.34 26.69
CA ASP A 110 -15.28 -0.60 27.33
C ASP A 110 -14.54 -1.84 27.89
N SER A 111 -13.41 -2.22 27.32
CA SER A 111 -12.57 -3.31 27.82
C SER A 111 -11.70 -2.91 29.02
N VAL A 112 -11.49 -1.61 29.24
CA VAL A 112 -10.69 -1.05 30.33
C VAL A 112 -11.49 0.00 31.12
N PRO A 113 -12.66 -0.35 31.71
CA PRO A 113 -13.64 0.60 32.24
C PRO A 113 -13.14 1.42 33.44
N GLU A 114 -12.07 0.97 34.09
CA GLU A 114 -11.45 1.66 35.23
C GLU A 114 -10.49 2.78 34.83
N THR A 115 -10.28 3.00 33.54
CA THR A 115 -9.37 4.04 33.03
C THR A 115 -10.05 5.40 32.94
N GLU A 116 -9.40 6.44 33.43
CA GLU A 116 -9.87 7.80 33.21
C GLU A 116 -9.61 8.26 31.76
N PRO A 117 -10.49 9.06 31.16
CA PRO A 117 -11.74 9.61 31.73
C PRO A 117 -12.96 8.67 31.61
N TRP A 118 -12.82 7.47 31.05
CA TRP A 118 -13.95 6.55 30.81
C TRP A 118 -14.65 6.12 32.09
N LYS A 119 -13.87 5.95 33.16
CA LYS A 119 -14.38 5.61 34.50
C LYS A 119 -15.33 6.68 35.06
N SER A 120 -14.95 7.94 34.91
CA SER A 120 -15.73 9.07 35.44
C SER A 120 -16.91 9.47 34.56
N VAL A 121 -16.85 9.16 33.26
CA VAL A 121 -17.92 9.47 32.29
C VAL A 121 -18.85 8.25 32.20
N THR A 122 -19.96 8.26 32.92
CA THR A 122 -20.91 7.13 33.00
C THR A 122 -22.10 7.25 32.05
N ASP A 123 -22.46 8.48 31.66
CA ASP A 123 -23.55 8.73 30.73
C ASP A 123 -23.19 8.32 29.31
N PRO A 124 -24.05 7.54 28.60
CA PRO A 124 -23.76 7.05 27.27
C PRO A 124 -23.58 8.16 26.21
N GLU A 125 -24.33 9.26 26.30
CA GLU A 125 -24.20 10.36 25.35
C GLU A 125 -22.92 11.19 25.62
N GLU A 126 -22.52 11.32 26.87
CA GLU A 126 -21.23 11.93 27.24
C GLU A 126 -20.07 11.07 26.76
N ARG A 127 -20.12 9.74 26.89
CA ARG A 127 -19.13 8.80 26.30
C ARG A 127 -19.01 8.95 24.80
N LYS A 128 -20.13 9.01 24.11
CA LYS A 128 -20.17 9.23 22.67
C LYS A 128 -19.58 10.59 22.24
N ALA A 129 -19.88 11.65 23.04
CA ALA A 129 -19.30 12.98 22.81
C ALA A 129 -17.78 12.99 23.04
N LEU A 130 -17.31 12.29 24.10
CA LEU A 130 -15.88 12.14 24.39
C LEU A 130 -15.16 11.42 23.23
N VAL A 131 -15.65 10.27 22.78
CA VAL A 131 -15.09 9.52 21.66
C VAL A 131 -15.06 10.37 20.39
N LYS A 132 -16.13 11.12 20.12
CA LYS A 132 -16.18 12.04 18.97
C LYS A 132 -15.09 13.11 19.07
N LYS A 133 -14.88 13.69 20.25
CA LYS A 133 -13.85 14.70 20.51
C LYS A 133 -12.44 14.13 20.30
N LEU A 134 -12.16 12.98 20.88
CA LEU A 134 -10.88 12.27 20.70
C LEU A 134 -10.62 11.95 19.21
N HIS A 135 -11.62 11.44 18.51
CA HIS A 135 -11.50 11.07 17.10
C HIS A 135 -11.24 12.29 16.20
N LEU A 136 -11.88 13.41 16.48
CA LEU A 136 -11.62 14.65 15.73
C LEU A 136 -10.17 15.10 15.93
N ARG A 137 -9.69 15.17 17.18
CA ARG A 137 -8.32 15.57 17.46
C ARG A 137 -7.29 14.63 16.84
N LYS A 138 -7.53 13.30 16.95
CA LYS A 138 -6.73 12.28 16.29
C LYS A 138 -6.65 12.52 14.76
N THR A 139 -7.77 12.86 14.14
CA THR A 139 -7.83 13.11 12.70
C THR A 139 -7.02 14.37 12.31
N GLU A 140 -7.11 15.42 13.11
CA GLU A 140 -6.29 16.63 12.95
C GLU A 140 -4.79 16.30 13.03
N MET A 141 -4.37 15.57 14.08
CA MET A 141 -2.98 15.15 14.25
C MET A 141 -2.48 14.26 13.10
N PHE A 142 -3.35 13.41 12.56
CA PHE A 142 -3.00 12.60 11.39
C PHE A 142 -2.76 13.47 10.15
N LEU A 143 -3.61 14.47 9.91
CA LEU A 143 -3.42 15.41 8.81
C LEU A 143 -2.17 16.28 9.01
N GLU A 144 -1.88 16.70 10.25
CA GLU A 144 -0.64 17.41 10.60
C GLU A 144 0.59 16.56 10.25
N LEU A 145 0.57 15.27 10.62
CA LEU A 145 1.65 14.31 10.34
C LEU A 145 1.83 14.08 8.84
N VAL A 146 0.73 13.91 8.09
CA VAL A 146 0.75 13.80 6.62
C VAL A 146 1.34 15.07 5.99
N ASN A 147 0.85 16.24 6.37
CA ASN A 147 1.30 17.52 5.82
C ASN A 147 2.76 17.86 6.17
N ALA A 148 3.26 17.34 7.29
CA ALA A 148 4.67 17.44 7.64
C ALA A 148 5.58 16.48 6.84
N GLY A 149 5.01 15.59 6.00
CA GLY A 149 5.77 14.58 5.27
C GLY A 149 6.45 13.55 6.19
N ALA A 150 5.87 13.30 7.37
CA ALA A 150 6.49 12.46 8.40
C ALA A 150 6.17 10.96 8.25
N LEU A 151 5.31 10.58 7.29
CA LEU A 151 5.05 9.18 6.96
C LEU A 151 6.12 8.67 6.00
N PRO A 152 6.90 7.64 6.34
CA PRO A 152 7.86 7.09 5.40
C PRO A 152 7.15 6.33 4.28
N LEU A 153 7.60 6.52 3.03
CA LEU A 153 7.21 5.64 1.92
C LEU A 153 7.71 4.22 2.18
N ARG A 154 6.94 3.24 1.77
CA ARG A 154 7.42 1.86 1.78
C ARG A 154 8.52 1.65 0.74
N PRO A 155 9.50 0.76 1.02
CA PRO A 155 10.64 0.52 0.13
C PRO A 155 10.19 0.17 -1.29
N GLY A 156 10.78 0.84 -2.31
CA GLY A 156 10.54 0.60 -3.71
C GLY A 156 9.38 1.37 -4.33
N VAL A 157 8.50 2.02 -3.55
CA VAL A 157 7.34 2.77 -4.08
C VAL A 157 7.80 3.89 -5.03
N LYS A 158 8.67 4.78 -4.55
CA LYS A 158 9.14 5.92 -5.34
C LYS A 158 9.84 5.48 -6.63
N ARG A 159 10.70 4.46 -6.53
CA ARG A 159 11.41 3.87 -7.68
C ARG A 159 10.42 3.25 -8.68
N MET A 160 9.46 2.47 -8.21
CA MET A 160 8.47 1.82 -9.07
C MET A 160 7.60 2.83 -9.82
N VAL A 161 7.20 3.93 -9.17
CA VAL A 161 6.50 5.05 -9.81
C VAL A 161 7.35 5.67 -10.92
N SER A 162 8.65 5.92 -10.66
CA SER A 162 9.58 6.46 -11.68
C SER A 162 9.71 5.51 -12.87
N GLU A 163 10.00 4.24 -12.62
CA GLU A 163 10.16 3.21 -13.65
C GLU A 163 8.90 3.09 -14.54
N ALA A 164 7.70 3.11 -13.93
CA ALA A 164 6.44 3.04 -14.65
C ALA A 164 6.23 4.26 -15.56
N LEU A 165 6.45 5.47 -15.02
CA LEU A 165 6.30 6.71 -15.78
C LEU A 165 7.35 6.86 -16.89
N GLU A 166 8.58 6.40 -16.69
CA GLU A 166 9.65 6.37 -17.70
C GLU A 166 9.35 5.37 -18.83
N ALA A 167 8.71 4.26 -18.51
CA ALA A 167 8.21 3.28 -19.47
C ALA A 167 6.97 3.76 -20.24
N GLY A 168 6.40 4.92 -19.90
CA GLY A 168 5.21 5.50 -20.53
C GLY A 168 3.89 4.96 -19.98
N ALA A 169 3.90 4.21 -18.90
CA ALA A 169 2.69 3.78 -18.20
C ALA A 169 2.07 4.95 -17.43
N LYS A 170 0.75 4.92 -17.26
CA LYS A 170 0.05 5.84 -16.38
C LYS A 170 0.12 5.32 -14.95
N VAL A 171 0.18 6.23 -13.98
CA VAL A 171 0.22 5.87 -12.56
C VAL A 171 -0.91 6.61 -11.85
N ALA A 172 -1.59 5.94 -10.93
CA ALA A 172 -2.63 6.56 -10.11
C ALA A 172 -2.70 5.90 -8.72
N VAL A 173 -3.37 6.59 -7.78
CA VAL A 173 -3.71 6.05 -6.46
C VAL A 173 -5.20 5.77 -6.38
N CYS A 174 -5.57 4.60 -5.86
CA CYS A 174 -6.95 4.11 -5.75
C CYS A 174 -7.20 3.62 -4.30
N SER A 175 -7.73 4.48 -3.44
CA SER A 175 -7.91 4.20 -2.01
C SER A 175 -9.36 4.40 -1.55
N THR A 176 -9.76 3.69 -0.49
CA THR A 176 -11.05 3.92 0.18
C THR A 176 -10.95 4.93 1.33
N SER A 177 -9.74 5.43 1.60
CA SER A 177 -9.45 6.41 2.64
C SER A 177 -9.84 7.83 2.22
N ASN A 178 -9.82 8.76 3.18
CA ASN A 178 -10.19 10.15 2.93
C ASN A 178 -9.33 10.79 1.83
N GLU A 179 -9.97 11.39 0.83
CA GLU A 179 -9.31 11.97 -0.35
C GLU A 179 -8.23 13.00 0.03
N LYS A 180 -8.51 13.90 0.98
CA LYS A 180 -7.54 14.93 1.41
C LYS A 180 -6.29 14.32 2.03
N ALA A 181 -6.44 13.22 2.78
CA ALA A 181 -5.31 12.53 3.39
C ALA A 181 -4.46 11.84 2.32
N VAL A 182 -5.09 11.11 1.38
CA VAL A 182 -4.39 10.45 0.28
C VAL A 182 -3.69 11.45 -0.63
N GLN A 183 -4.37 12.54 -1.00
CA GLN A 183 -3.77 13.61 -1.80
C GLN A 183 -2.60 14.28 -1.05
N GLY A 184 -2.73 14.46 0.28
CA GLY A 184 -1.66 14.97 1.13
C GLY A 184 -0.43 14.08 1.10
N ILE A 185 -0.60 12.76 1.19
CA ILE A 185 0.48 11.77 1.10
C ILE A 185 1.19 11.89 -0.27
N VAL A 186 0.43 11.90 -1.37
CA VAL A 186 1.02 12.03 -2.71
C VAL A 186 1.79 13.33 -2.86
N ASN A 187 1.21 14.46 -2.43
CA ASN A 187 1.83 15.77 -2.57
C ASN A 187 3.10 15.95 -1.73
N THR A 188 3.15 15.32 -0.56
CA THR A 188 4.27 15.49 0.38
C THR A 188 5.37 14.45 0.19
N MET A 189 4.98 13.20 -0.15
CA MET A 189 5.92 12.09 -0.23
C MET A 189 6.41 11.80 -1.65
N LEU A 190 5.62 12.20 -2.66
CA LEU A 190 5.90 11.99 -4.08
C LEU A 190 5.72 13.29 -4.90
N PRO A 191 6.23 14.45 -4.42
CA PRO A 191 5.95 15.75 -5.02
C PRO A 191 6.35 15.85 -6.49
N GLU A 192 7.43 15.18 -6.91
CA GLU A 192 7.89 15.15 -8.29
C GLU A 192 6.97 14.40 -9.25
N PHE A 193 6.04 13.59 -8.72
CA PHE A 193 5.09 12.80 -9.51
C PHE A 193 3.64 13.25 -9.35
N ALA A 194 3.35 14.13 -8.38
CA ALA A 194 1.99 14.50 -7.98
C ALA A 194 1.11 14.96 -9.15
N ASP A 195 1.65 15.74 -10.09
CA ASP A 195 0.92 16.22 -11.27
C ASP A 195 0.61 15.11 -12.30
N ARG A 196 1.28 13.96 -12.20
CA ARG A 196 1.13 12.82 -13.12
C ARG A 196 0.51 11.60 -12.44
N MET A 197 0.12 11.72 -11.17
CA MET A 197 -0.39 10.63 -10.34
C MET A 197 -1.75 11.01 -9.73
N PRO A 198 -2.84 11.02 -10.53
CA PRO A 198 -4.17 11.35 -10.05
C PRO A 198 -4.59 10.42 -8.91
N VAL A 199 -5.36 10.99 -7.98
CA VAL A 199 -5.88 10.29 -6.79
C VAL A 199 -7.37 10.03 -6.98
N PHE A 200 -7.77 8.78 -6.84
CA PHE A 200 -9.15 8.32 -6.73
C PHE A 200 -9.33 7.82 -5.30
N ALA A 201 -10.00 8.59 -4.44
CA ALA A 201 -10.07 8.25 -3.02
C ALA A 201 -11.37 8.73 -2.36
N GLY A 202 -11.69 8.19 -1.19
CA GLY A 202 -12.86 8.58 -0.41
C GLY A 202 -14.17 8.04 -0.97
N ASP A 203 -15.14 8.94 -1.13
CA ASP A 203 -16.51 8.61 -1.54
C ASP A 203 -16.78 8.89 -3.03
N VAL A 204 -15.73 8.81 -3.88
CA VAL A 204 -15.83 9.03 -5.33
C VAL A 204 -16.57 7.90 -6.06
N VAL A 205 -16.78 6.77 -5.40
CA VAL A 205 -17.55 5.60 -5.90
C VAL A 205 -18.62 5.18 -4.90
N ALA A 206 -19.71 4.62 -5.41
CA ALA A 206 -20.83 4.18 -4.57
C ALA A 206 -20.50 2.96 -3.70
N LYS A 207 -19.67 2.05 -4.20
CA LYS A 207 -19.27 0.83 -3.50
C LYS A 207 -17.77 0.80 -3.33
N LYS A 208 -17.32 0.69 -2.07
CA LYS A 208 -15.91 0.55 -1.72
C LYS A 208 -15.42 -0.88 -1.98
N LYS A 209 -14.10 -1.08 -1.99
CA LYS A 209 -13.48 -2.42 -2.02
C LYS A 209 -14.18 -3.34 -1.01
N PRO A 210 -14.50 -4.58 -1.34
CA PRO A 210 -14.02 -5.37 -2.48
C PRO A 210 -14.76 -5.14 -3.82
N SER A 211 -15.66 -4.13 -3.94
CA SER A 211 -16.20 -3.76 -5.24
C SER A 211 -15.09 -3.24 -6.17
N PRO A 212 -15.12 -3.56 -7.48
CA PRO A 212 -14.14 -3.08 -8.44
C PRO A 212 -14.29 -1.60 -8.82
N ASP A 213 -15.28 -0.91 -8.28
CA ASP A 213 -15.75 0.40 -8.76
C ASP A 213 -14.61 1.43 -8.85
N ILE A 214 -13.74 1.48 -7.85
CA ILE A 214 -12.65 2.47 -7.83
C ILE A 214 -11.57 2.20 -8.89
N TYR A 215 -11.28 0.94 -9.16
CA TYR A 215 -10.34 0.55 -10.21
C TYR A 215 -10.94 0.74 -11.60
N ASN A 216 -12.23 0.46 -11.76
CA ASN A 216 -12.96 0.74 -13.01
C ASN A 216 -13.01 2.24 -13.30
N LEU A 217 -13.30 3.08 -12.29
CA LEU A 217 -13.28 4.54 -12.41
C LEU A 217 -11.88 5.03 -12.83
N ALA A 218 -10.82 4.51 -12.22
CA ALA A 218 -9.45 4.86 -12.59
C ALA A 218 -9.13 4.47 -14.03
N ALA A 219 -9.48 3.25 -14.46
CA ALA A 219 -9.24 2.77 -15.81
C ALA A 219 -10.00 3.60 -16.86
N GLU A 220 -11.27 3.93 -16.60
CA GLU A 220 -12.09 4.77 -17.46
C GLU A 220 -11.51 6.17 -17.58
N THR A 221 -11.19 6.82 -16.46
CA THR A 221 -10.65 8.18 -16.43
C THR A 221 -9.28 8.26 -17.12
N LEU A 222 -8.43 7.28 -16.87
CA LEU A 222 -7.11 7.16 -17.49
C LEU A 222 -7.18 6.68 -18.94
N LYS A 223 -8.34 6.19 -19.42
CA LYS A 223 -8.52 5.62 -20.76
C LYS A 223 -7.52 4.50 -21.03
N VAL A 224 -7.50 3.50 -20.17
CA VAL A 224 -6.64 2.32 -20.26
C VAL A 224 -7.46 1.03 -20.23
N ASN A 225 -6.94 -0.03 -20.83
CA ASN A 225 -7.59 -1.34 -20.78
C ASN A 225 -7.33 -2.01 -19.42
N PRO A 226 -8.37 -2.37 -18.63
CA PRO A 226 -8.21 -3.07 -17.36
C PRO A 226 -7.31 -4.32 -17.44
N ALA A 227 -7.42 -5.12 -18.49
CA ALA A 227 -6.59 -6.30 -18.69
C ALA A 227 -5.09 -5.98 -18.87
N ARG A 228 -4.76 -4.72 -19.11
CA ARG A 228 -3.40 -4.19 -19.22
C ARG A 228 -3.01 -3.29 -18.05
N CYS A 229 -3.75 -3.35 -16.95
CA CYS A 229 -3.40 -2.68 -15.71
C CYS A 229 -2.83 -3.67 -14.70
N VAL A 230 -1.90 -3.18 -13.89
CA VAL A 230 -1.43 -3.87 -12.68
C VAL A 230 -1.81 -3.01 -11.47
N VAL A 231 -2.42 -3.64 -10.49
CA VAL A 231 -2.74 -3.04 -9.20
C VAL A 231 -1.69 -3.49 -8.18
N VAL A 232 -1.19 -2.56 -7.37
CA VAL A 232 -0.38 -2.86 -6.19
C VAL A 232 -1.25 -2.68 -4.96
N GLU A 233 -1.41 -3.74 -4.20
CA GLU A 233 -2.30 -3.85 -3.04
C GLU A 233 -1.58 -4.50 -1.85
N ASP A 234 -2.19 -4.45 -0.66
CA ASP A 234 -1.68 -5.13 0.53
C ASP A 234 -2.71 -6.02 1.21
N THR A 235 -4.01 -5.92 0.85
CA THR A 235 -5.10 -6.63 1.50
C THR A 235 -5.82 -7.61 0.57
N HIS A 236 -6.42 -8.67 1.16
CA HIS A 236 -7.34 -9.58 0.46
C HIS A 236 -8.52 -8.85 -0.19
N ILE A 237 -9.07 -7.86 0.52
CA ILE A 237 -10.22 -7.06 0.05
C ILE A 237 -9.84 -6.27 -1.20
N GLY A 238 -8.68 -5.62 -1.20
CA GLY A 238 -8.21 -4.86 -2.33
C GLY A 238 -7.78 -5.73 -3.50
N CYS A 239 -7.10 -6.85 -3.23
CA CYS A 239 -6.79 -7.87 -4.26
C CYS A 239 -8.08 -8.38 -4.92
N THR A 240 -9.12 -8.67 -4.13
CA THR A 240 -10.43 -9.10 -4.66
C THR A 240 -11.04 -8.04 -5.58
N ALA A 241 -10.97 -6.76 -5.21
CA ALA A 241 -11.46 -5.64 -6.03
C ALA A 241 -10.70 -5.53 -7.35
N ALA A 242 -9.36 -5.62 -7.33
CA ALA A 242 -8.53 -5.59 -8.52
C ALA A 242 -8.85 -6.74 -9.49
N LYS A 243 -8.97 -7.96 -8.96
CA LYS A 243 -9.35 -9.14 -9.77
C LYS A 243 -10.77 -9.03 -10.32
N ALA A 244 -11.72 -8.46 -9.57
CA ALA A 244 -13.08 -8.21 -10.05
C ALA A 244 -13.15 -7.14 -11.15
N ALA A 245 -12.19 -6.18 -11.16
CA ALA A 245 -12.02 -5.22 -12.25
C ALA A 245 -11.35 -5.82 -13.51
N GLY A 246 -10.98 -7.10 -13.50
CA GLY A 246 -10.25 -7.74 -14.60
C GLY A 246 -8.79 -7.34 -14.71
N MET A 247 -8.21 -6.81 -13.65
CA MET A 247 -6.82 -6.37 -13.58
C MET A 247 -5.91 -7.44 -12.97
N ARG A 248 -4.60 -7.34 -13.23
CA ARG A 248 -3.60 -8.09 -12.48
C ARG A 248 -3.37 -7.43 -11.12
N CYS A 249 -3.06 -8.23 -10.12
CA CYS A 249 -2.81 -7.75 -8.77
C CYS A 249 -1.47 -8.27 -8.25
N CYS A 250 -0.57 -7.35 -7.93
CA CYS A 250 0.66 -7.58 -7.20
C CYS A 250 0.42 -7.18 -5.75
N VAL A 251 0.50 -8.11 -4.81
CA VAL A 251 0.36 -7.83 -3.38
C VAL A 251 1.73 -7.56 -2.77
N THR A 252 1.84 -6.49 -2.01
CA THR A 252 2.96 -6.20 -1.11
C THR A 252 2.44 -6.20 0.32
N LYS A 253 2.69 -7.26 1.08
CA LYS A 253 2.13 -7.42 2.41
C LYS A 253 2.47 -6.25 3.32
N SER A 254 1.46 -5.66 3.95
CA SER A 254 1.65 -4.74 5.05
C SER A 254 1.83 -5.51 6.36
N ILE A 255 2.23 -4.81 7.43
CA ILE A 255 2.44 -5.45 8.73
C ILE A 255 1.16 -6.08 9.30
N TYR A 256 -0.01 -5.59 8.89
CA TYR A 256 -1.30 -6.07 9.39
C TYR A 256 -2.03 -7.02 8.43
N SER A 257 -1.48 -7.27 7.25
CA SER A 257 -2.05 -8.19 6.27
C SER A 257 -1.33 -9.54 6.19
N GLU A 258 -0.34 -9.77 7.06
CA GLU A 258 0.35 -11.05 7.14
C GLU A 258 -0.60 -12.16 7.59
N GLY A 259 -0.93 -13.10 6.82
CA GLY A 259 -1.88 -14.18 7.13
C GLY A 259 -3.22 -14.03 6.44
N GLU A 260 -3.45 -12.97 5.66
CA GLU A 260 -4.58 -12.90 4.75
C GLU A 260 -4.43 -13.87 3.58
N ASP A 261 -5.56 -14.26 2.97
CA ASP A 261 -5.56 -15.13 1.78
C ASP A 261 -5.28 -14.34 0.50
N PHE A 262 -4.10 -14.53 -0.06
CA PHE A 262 -3.67 -13.94 -1.33
C PHE A 262 -3.66 -14.93 -2.50
N SER A 263 -4.38 -16.04 -2.41
CA SER A 263 -4.42 -17.08 -3.46
C SER A 263 -4.91 -16.57 -4.83
N ARG A 264 -5.61 -15.42 -4.85
CA ARG A 264 -6.08 -14.77 -6.08
C ARG A 264 -5.10 -13.74 -6.65
N ALA A 265 -4.07 -13.35 -5.91
CA ALA A 265 -3.05 -12.43 -6.39
C ALA A 265 -2.22 -13.09 -7.50
N ASP A 266 -1.79 -12.28 -8.45
CA ASP A 266 -0.89 -12.77 -9.51
C ASP A 266 0.56 -12.85 -8.99
N ALA A 267 0.95 -12.01 -8.02
CA ALA A 267 2.22 -12.10 -7.30
C ALA A 267 2.08 -11.59 -5.87
N VAL A 268 2.90 -12.09 -4.95
CA VAL A 268 2.94 -11.67 -3.54
C VAL A 268 4.38 -11.45 -3.10
N PHE A 269 4.66 -10.27 -2.56
CA PHE A 269 5.96 -9.85 -2.06
C PHE A 269 5.82 -9.24 -0.67
N ASP A 270 6.92 -9.18 0.08
CA ASP A 270 6.95 -8.46 1.35
C ASP A 270 7.02 -6.93 1.12
N CYS A 271 7.72 -6.48 0.08
CA CYS A 271 7.75 -5.09 -0.38
C CYS A 271 8.24 -5.02 -1.84
N LEU A 272 8.18 -3.83 -2.46
CA LEU A 272 8.74 -3.62 -3.81
C LEU A 272 10.27 -3.55 -3.81
N GLY A 273 10.90 -3.19 -2.67
CA GLY A 273 12.34 -3.09 -2.51
C GLY A 273 13.00 -1.95 -3.28
N ASP A 274 14.03 -1.33 -2.72
CA ASP A 274 14.76 -0.24 -3.36
C ASP A 274 16.05 -0.71 -4.04
N GLU A 275 16.77 -1.64 -3.43
CA GLU A 275 18.09 -2.08 -3.87
C GLU A 275 18.21 -3.62 -3.90
N GLY A 276 19.19 -4.10 -4.66
CA GLY A 276 19.54 -5.52 -4.73
C GLY A 276 18.76 -6.31 -5.77
N ASP A 277 19.04 -7.62 -5.81
CA ASP A 277 18.44 -8.53 -6.79
C ASP A 277 17.02 -8.98 -6.42
N GLU A 278 16.61 -8.78 -5.17
CA GLU A 278 15.28 -9.13 -4.66
C GLU A 278 14.23 -8.02 -4.89
N ARG A 279 14.63 -6.88 -5.48
CA ARG A 279 13.68 -5.79 -5.80
C ARG A 279 12.77 -6.17 -6.96
N VAL A 280 11.49 -5.84 -6.85
CA VAL A 280 10.52 -5.93 -7.94
C VAL A 280 10.72 -4.75 -8.88
N LYS A 281 11.03 -4.99 -10.16
CA LYS A 281 11.17 -3.95 -11.19
C LYS A 281 9.84 -3.80 -11.94
N PHE A 282 9.58 -2.62 -12.48
CA PHE A 282 8.40 -2.43 -13.32
C PHE A 282 8.39 -3.39 -14.52
N HIS A 283 9.58 -3.65 -15.11
CA HIS A 283 9.74 -4.65 -16.16
C HIS A 283 9.26 -6.04 -15.75
N ASP A 284 9.45 -6.45 -14.50
CA ASP A 284 9.05 -7.78 -14.01
C ASP A 284 7.54 -7.94 -13.95
N LEU A 285 6.80 -6.82 -13.76
CA LEU A 285 5.34 -6.79 -13.79
C LEU A 285 4.76 -6.96 -15.22
N THR A 286 5.61 -7.03 -16.23
CA THR A 286 5.21 -7.06 -17.65
C THR A 286 5.38 -8.42 -18.29
N THR A 287 6.39 -9.18 -17.86
CA THR A 287 6.83 -10.40 -18.53
C THR A 287 6.02 -11.59 -18.05
N PRO A 288 5.23 -12.25 -18.94
CA PRO A 288 4.61 -13.53 -18.60
C PRO A 288 5.69 -14.51 -18.16
N GLY A 289 5.61 -15.02 -16.94
CA GLY A 289 6.54 -16.02 -16.41
C GLY A 289 7.72 -15.49 -15.58
N ALA A 290 7.89 -14.17 -15.42
CA ALA A 290 8.84 -13.62 -14.45
C ALA A 290 8.35 -13.86 -13.01
N PHE A 291 7.05 -13.65 -12.80
CA PHE A 291 6.33 -13.92 -11.53
C PHE A 291 4.93 -14.50 -11.76
N TRP A 292 4.50 -14.63 -13.02
CA TRP A 292 3.16 -15.08 -13.41
C TRP A 292 3.16 -16.52 -13.87
#